data_0053327ec45c5f05c7eb3f93cf8630e2
#
_entry.id   0053327ec45c5f05c7eb3f93cf8630e2
#
_cell.length_a   1.000
_cell.length_b   1.000
_cell.length_c   1.000
_cell.angle_alpha   90.00
_cell.angle_beta   90.00
_cell.angle_gamma   90.00
#
_symmetry.space_group_name_H-M   'P 1'
#
loop_
_entity.id
_entity.type
_entity.pdbx_description
1 polymer ?
#
loop_
_entity_poly.entity_id
_entity_poly.type
_entity_poly.pdbx_seq_one_letter_code
_entity_poly.pdbx_strand_id
1 'polypeptide(L)'
;MNKLELSARVLECEPLRHTPAGLPALEMVLAHESEVIEAGHPRRVELTISAVALGDLALLLKGTALGSELHVQGFLAPVRKDSVKFKLHLQQARRISGSAGRDPLVA
;
A
#
# COMPACT_ATOMS: atom_id res chain seq x y z
N MET A 1 12.36 8.61 -12.36
CA MET A 1 11.03 8.63 -11.73
C MET A 1 10.83 7.37 -10.92
N ASN A 2 10.20 7.48 -9.76
CA ASN A 2 9.92 6.34 -8.90
C ASN A 2 8.48 6.48 -8.41
N LYS A 3 7.57 5.86 -9.12
CA LYS A 3 6.14 5.98 -8.83
C LYS A 3 5.46 4.64 -9.09
N LEU A 4 4.70 4.18 -8.11
CA LEU A 4 3.95 2.94 -8.21
C LEU A 4 2.51 3.20 -7.82
N GLU A 5 1.60 2.66 -8.60
CA GLU A 5 0.19 2.81 -8.36
C GLU A 5 -0.46 1.44 -8.50
N LEU A 6 -1.19 1.01 -7.48
CA LEU A 6 -1.80 -0.31 -7.45
C LEU A 6 -3.18 -0.25 -6.81
N SER A 7 -4.05 -1.14 -7.26
CA SER A 7 -5.19 -1.54 -6.44
C SER A 7 -4.73 -2.75 -5.63
N ALA A 8 -5.12 -2.82 -4.36
CA ALA A 8 -4.62 -3.86 -3.48
C ALA A 8 -5.58 -4.13 -2.34
N ARG A 9 -5.50 -5.34 -1.82
CA ARG A 9 -6.29 -5.76 -0.67
C ARG A 9 -5.38 -5.83 0.56
N VAL A 10 -5.87 -5.34 1.68
CA VAL A 10 -5.08 -5.33 2.91
C VAL A 10 -5.05 -6.73 3.51
N LEU A 11 -3.87 -7.33 3.57
CA LEU A 11 -3.68 -8.63 4.23
C LEU A 11 -3.31 -8.48 5.69
N GLU A 12 -2.49 -7.48 6.02
CA GLU A 12 -2.06 -7.21 7.38
C GLU A 12 -1.99 -5.70 7.58
N CYS A 13 -2.34 -5.28 8.78
CA CYS A 13 -2.23 -3.88 9.18
C CYS A 13 -1.75 -3.88 10.61
N GLU A 14 -0.50 -3.47 10.83
CA GLU A 14 0.10 -3.47 12.15
C GLU A 14 -0.46 -2.31 12.99
N PRO A 15 -0.34 -2.40 14.32
CA PRO A 15 -0.71 -1.26 15.15
C PRO A 15 0.14 -0.04 14.81
N LEU A 16 -0.46 1.13 14.95
CA LEU A 16 0.26 2.39 14.74
C LEU A 16 1.45 2.46 15.67
N ARG A 17 2.59 2.87 15.14
CA ARG A 17 3.79 3.11 15.95
C ARG A 17 4.35 4.47 15.60
N HIS A 18 5.39 4.87 16.30
CA HIS A 18 6.06 6.15 16.03
C HIS A 18 7.54 5.88 15.77
N THR A 19 8.09 6.60 14.83
CA THR A 19 9.53 6.55 14.56
C THR A 19 10.29 7.22 15.70
N PRO A 20 11.62 7.03 15.78
CA PRO A 20 12.40 7.75 16.78
C PRO A 20 12.23 9.27 16.72
N ALA A 21 11.95 9.81 15.53
CA ALA A 21 11.71 11.24 15.37
C ALA A 21 10.27 11.64 15.72
N GLY A 22 9.43 10.70 16.14
CA GLY A 22 8.06 11.01 16.55
C GLY A 22 7.02 10.98 15.46
N LEU A 23 7.36 10.55 14.24
CA LEU A 23 6.38 10.47 13.16
C LEU A 23 5.50 9.23 13.33
N PRO A 24 4.19 9.38 13.13
CA PRO A 24 3.34 8.18 13.04
C PRO A 24 3.78 7.30 11.88
N ALA A 25 3.78 6.00 12.09
CA ALA A 25 4.16 5.03 11.07
C ALA A 25 3.23 3.84 11.14
N LEU A 26 2.77 3.40 9.98
CA LEU A 26 1.85 2.26 9.87
C LEU A 26 2.38 1.29 8.84
N GLU A 27 2.67 0.06 9.28
CA GLU A 27 3.13 -1.01 8.41
C GLU A 27 1.95 -1.85 7.94
N MET A 28 1.95 -2.19 6.67
CA MET A 28 0.88 -2.99 6.09
C MET A 28 1.47 -4.01 5.13
N VAL A 29 0.72 -5.08 4.87
CA VAL A 29 1.03 -6.01 3.80
C VAL A 29 -0.16 -6.01 2.86
N LEU A 30 0.10 -5.79 1.59
CA LEU A 30 -0.92 -5.64 0.56
C LEU A 30 -0.81 -6.74 -0.48
N ALA A 31 -1.95 -7.24 -0.94
CA ALA A 31 -2.02 -8.22 -2.03
C ALA A 31 -2.62 -7.55 -3.26
N HIS A 32 -1.98 -7.76 -4.39
CA HIS A 32 -2.43 -7.22 -5.67
C HIS A 32 -2.62 -8.34 -6.66
N GLU A 33 -3.68 -8.27 -7.45
CA GLU A 33 -3.82 -9.13 -8.61
C GLU A 33 -4.39 -8.34 -9.75
N SER A 34 -3.91 -8.64 -10.95
CA SER A 34 -4.37 -7.98 -12.17
C SER A 34 -4.10 -8.88 -13.35
N GLU A 35 -4.63 -8.49 -14.48
CA GLU A 35 -4.33 -9.14 -15.73
C GLU A 35 -3.75 -8.09 -16.68
N VAL A 36 -2.61 -8.40 -17.27
CA VAL A 36 -1.92 -7.50 -18.19
C VAL A 36 -1.64 -8.24 -19.48
N ILE A 37 -1.31 -7.49 -20.52
CA ILE A 37 -0.86 -8.07 -21.78
C ILE A 37 0.64 -7.95 -21.84
N GLU A 38 1.31 -9.07 -22.01
CA GLU A 38 2.75 -9.12 -22.12
C GLU A 38 3.12 -9.95 -23.34
N ALA A 39 3.91 -9.38 -24.23
CA ALA A 39 4.30 -10.04 -25.49
C ALA A 39 3.08 -10.54 -26.27
N GLY A 40 1.99 -9.78 -26.25
CA GLY A 40 0.79 -10.11 -26.99
C GLY A 40 -0.14 -11.11 -26.31
N HIS A 41 0.18 -11.55 -25.09
CA HIS A 41 -0.61 -12.55 -24.40
C HIS A 41 -1.08 -12.06 -23.04
N PRO A 42 -2.30 -12.45 -22.62
CA PRO A 42 -2.76 -12.14 -21.29
C PRO A 42 -1.86 -12.81 -20.24
N ARG A 43 -1.53 -12.08 -19.22
CA ARG A 43 -0.77 -12.60 -18.10
C ARG A 43 -1.41 -12.17 -16.80
N ARG A 44 -1.68 -13.15 -15.93
CA ARG A 44 -2.17 -12.86 -14.60
C ARG A 44 -0.98 -12.51 -13.72
N VAL A 45 -1.11 -11.40 -13.00
CA VAL A 45 -0.09 -10.95 -12.06
C VAL A 45 -0.65 -11.02 -10.66
N GLU A 46 0.05 -11.69 -9.76
CA GLU A 46 -0.29 -11.73 -8.35
C GLU A 46 0.97 -11.43 -7.56
N LEU A 47 0.86 -10.51 -6.63
CA LEU A 47 2.01 -10.18 -5.79
C LEU A 47 1.56 -9.73 -4.42
N THR A 48 2.47 -9.86 -3.47
CA THR A 48 2.30 -9.37 -2.12
C THR A 48 3.44 -8.40 -1.87
N ILE A 49 3.13 -7.25 -1.29
CA ILE A 49 4.14 -6.22 -1.08
C ILE A 49 3.97 -5.61 0.31
N SER A 50 5.10 -5.40 0.97
CA SER A 50 5.12 -4.66 2.22
C SER A 50 5.00 -3.18 1.93
N ALA A 51 4.23 -2.48 2.75
CA ALA A 51 4.00 -1.05 2.56
C ALA A 51 4.09 -0.34 3.90
N VAL A 52 4.42 0.95 3.84
CA VAL A 52 4.44 1.79 5.03
C VAL A 52 3.83 3.14 4.70
N ALA A 53 3.05 3.66 5.63
CA ALA A 53 2.54 5.02 5.57
C ALA A 53 3.16 5.80 6.72
N LEU A 54 3.58 7.03 6.46
CA LEU A 54 4.18 7.88 7.46
C LEU A 54 3.38 9.17 7.60
N GLY A 55 3.37 9.74 8.81
CA GLY A 55 2.73 11.02 9.04
C GLY A 55 1.21 10.94 9.03
N ASP A 56 0.58 11.93 8.42
CA ASP A 56 -0.88 12.03 8.45
C ASP A 56 -1.56 10.84 7.78
N LEU A 57 -0.97 10.30 6.74
CA LEU A 57 -1.55 9.15 6.06
C LEU A 57 -1.59 7.93 6.98
N ALA A 58 -0.59 7.76 7.83
CA ALA A 58 -0.59 6.68 8.81
C ALA A 58 -1.78 6.81 9.76
N LEU A 59 -2.07 8.05 10.19
CA LEU A 59 -3.22 8.29 11.06
C LEU A 59 -4.54 8.00 10.35
N LEU A 60 -4.63 8.33 9.07
CA LEU A 60 -5.84 8.06 8.31
C LEU A 60 -6.07 6.57 8.10
N LEU A 61 -5.01 5.82 7.92
CA LEU A 61 -5.13 4.40 7.58
C LEU A 61 -5.12 3.47 8.79
N LYS A 62 -4.78 3.96 9.97
CA LYS A 62 -4.72 3.11 11.15
C LYS A 62 -6.05 2.39 11.36
N GLY A 63 -5.97 1.12 11.73
CA GLY A 63 -7.17 0.34 11.98
C GLY A 63 -7.93 -0.07 10.72
N THR A 64 -7.32 0.05 9.55
CA THR A 64 -7.96 -0.41 8.33
C THR A 64 -8.26 -1.89 8.42
N ALA A 65 -9.50 -2.27 8.12
CA ALA A 65 -9.94 -3.64 8.23
C ALA A 65 -9.23 -4.54 7.21
N LEU A 66 -8.87 -5.72 7.65
CA LEU A 66 -8.29 -6.71 6.74
C LEU A 66 -9.30 -7.04 5.65
N GLY A 67 -8.81 -7.24 4.45
CA GLY A 67 -9.67 -7.50 3.29
C GLY A 67 -10.14 -6.24 2.60
N SER A 68 -9.93 -5.05 3.17
CA SER A 68 -10.30 -3.80 2.51
C SER A 68 -9.53 -3.65 1.21
N GLU A 69 -10.21 -3.15 0.19
CA GLU A 69 -9.56 -2.87 -1.08
C GLU A 69 -9.27 -1.39 -1.18
N LEU A 70 -8.02 -1.09 -1.53
CA LEU A 70 -7.52 0.27 -1.61
C LEU A 70 -6.88 0.49 -2.97
N HIS A 71 -6.99 1.71 -3.44
CA HIS A 71 -6.17 2.20 -4.54
C HIS A 71 -5.04 3.00 -3.88
N VAL A 72 -3.81 2.57 -4.07
CA VAL A 72 -2.66 3.18 -3.42
C VAL A 72 -1.68 3.71 -4.44
N GLN A 73 -0.96 4.75 -4.04
CA GLN A 73 0.07 5.36 -4.86
C GLN A 73 1.23 5.73 -3.97
N GLY A 74 2.43 5.51 -4.46
CA GLY A 74 3.62 5.83 -3.69
C GLY A 74 4.88 5.53 -4.46
N PHE A 75 5.95 5.25 -3.74
CA PHE A 75 7.23 4.95 -4.35
C PHE A 75 7.88 3.76 -3.64
N LEU A 76 8.83 3.13 -4.33
CA LEU A 76 9.59 2.03 -3.75
C LEU A 76 10.89 2.55 -3.16
N ALA A 77 11.23 2.03 -2.00
CA ALA A 77 12.52 2.33 -1.39
C ALA A 77 13.06 1.05 -0.75
N PRO A 78 14.38 0.91 -0.68
CA PRO A 78 14.95 -0.27 -0.03
C PRO A 78 14.62 -0.25 1.45
N VAL A 79 14.44 -1.44 2.04
CA VAL A 79 14.10 -1.52 3.47
C VAL A 79 15.24 -1.01 4.33
N ARG A 80 16.46 -1.05 3.82
CA ARG A 80 17.62 -0.41 4.43
C ARG A 80 18.67 -0.24 3.32
N LYS A 81 19.67 0.57 3.61
CA LYS A 81 20.73 0.87 2.64
C LYS A 81 21.29 -0.43 2.03
N ASP A 82 21.43 -0.42 0.71
CA ASP A 82 22.02 -1.53 -0.05
C ASP A 82 21.21 -2.82 0.00
N SER A 83 19.98 -2.80 0.48
CA SER A 83 19.12 -3.97 0.47
C SER A 83 18.53 -4.17 -0.91
N VAL A 84 18.36 -5.45 -1.32
CA VAL A 84 17.61 -5.78 -2.53
C VAL A 84 16.12 -5.92 -2.25
N LYS A 85 15.73 -5.85 -0.98
CA LYS A 85 14.32 -5.87 -0.61
C LYS A 85 13.80 -4.45 -0.53
N PHE A 86 12.59 -4.23 -1.05
CA PHE A 86 11.99 -2.90 -1.01
C PHE A 86 10.66 -2.92 -0.30
N LYS A 87 10.22 -1.71 0.01
CA LYS A 87 8.93 -1.48 0.61
C LYS A 87 8.25 -0.36 -0.15
N LEU A 88 6.94 -0.44 -0.29
CA LEU A 88 6.17 0.61 -0.92
C LEU A 88 5.85 1.66 0.14
N HIS A 89 6.35 2.87 -0.08
CA HIS A 89 6.03 4.01 0.77
C HIS A 89 4.79 4.67 0.21
N LEU A 90 3.70 4.60 0.95
CA LEU A 90 2.42 5.12 0.50
C LEU A 90 2.39 6.63 0.62
N GLN A 91 1.92 7.29 -0.43
CA GLN A 91 1.73 8.73 -0.45
C GLN A 91 0.26 9.09 -0.54
N GLN A 92 -0.55 8.22 -1.13
CA GLN A 92 -1.99 8.38 -1.23
C GLN A 92 -2.66 7.03 -1.15
N ALA A 93 -3.86 7.00 -0.59
CA ALA A 93 -4.66 5.80 -0.54
C ALA A 93 -6.13 6.19 -0.50
N ARG A 94 -6.97 5.41 -1.18
CA ARG A 94 -8.41 5.61 -1.09
C ARG A 94 -9.07 4.25 -1.18
N ARG A 95 -10.23 4.14 -0.55
CA ARG A 95 -11.00 2.92 -0.58
C ARG A 95 -11.71 2.78 -1.92
N ILE A 96 -11.67 1.57 -2.47
CA ILE A 96 -12.31 1.28 -3.75
C ILE A 96 -13.30 0.14 -3.60
N SER A 97 -13.93 0.03 -2.45
CA SER A 97 -14.87 -1.02 -2.19
C SER A 97 -15.92 -1.11 -3.29
N GLY A 98 -16.19 -2.29 -3.76
CA GLY A 98 -17.26 -2.50 -4.72
C GLY A 98 -18.64 -2.35 -4.12
N SER A 99 -18.76 -2.34 -2.81
CA SER A 99 -20.01 -2.17 -2.12
C SER A 99 -20.18 -0.72 -1.72
N ALA A 100 -20.96 -0.45 -0.71
CA ALA A 100 -21.33 0.91 -0.36
C ALA A 100 -20.19 1.75 0.17
N GLY A 101 -19.18 1.17 0.71
CA GLY A 101 -18.15 1.96 1.37
C GLY A 101 -17.20 2.59 0.39
N ARG A 102 -17.48 3.76 -0.04
CA ARG A 102 -16.68 4.41 -1.05
C ARG A 102 -16.03 5.69 -0.62
N ASP A 103 -15.94 5.89 0.66
CA ASP A 103 -15.35 7.11 1.17
C ASP A 103 -13.85 7.13 0.89
N PRO A 104 -13.35 8.12 0.16
CA PRO A 104 -11.93 8.21 -0.10
C PRO A 104 -11.16 8.45 1.18
N LEU A 105 -10.00 7.81 1.28
CA LEU A 105 -9.05 8.08 2.34
C LEU A 105 -7.87 8.77 1.68
N VAL A 106 -7.89 10.08 1.67
CA VAL A 106 -6.89 10.86 0.94
C VAL A 106 -6.10 11.71 1.91
N ALA A 107 -4.78 11.65 1.76
CA ALA A 107 -3.91 12.48 2.58
C ALA A 107 -3.53 13.75 1.84
#